data_f4f4b57546fb1addc1d1902561885ab2
#
_entry.id   f4f4b57546fb1addc1d1902561885ab2
#
_cell.length_a   1.000
_cell.length_b   1.000
_cell.length_c   1.000
_cell.angle_alpha   90.00
_cell.angle_beta   90.00
_cell.angle_gamma   90.00
#
_symmetry.space_group_name_H-M   'P 1'
#
loop_
_entity.id
_entity.type
_entity.pdbx_description
1 polymer ?
#
loop_
_entity_poly.entity_id
_entity_poly.type
_entity_poly.pdbx_seq_one_letter_code
_entity_poly.pdbx_strand_id
1 'polypeptide(L)'
;MKEIELTCKIGREISEVELKAAAAKALGVSPKSVGECRLVRRSVDARTDVLWRLRYQVCKMGETLETYRLAPYEDVHSAPSVIIVGAGPAGMFAALKLLTLGLKPVVLERGRDVHARKVDVARLSDKGIVNPDSNYCFGEGGAGTFSDGKLYTRSTKRGDIREVLY
;
A
#
# COMPACT_ATOMS: atom_id res chain seq x y z
N MET A 1 0.85 23.04 -5.71
CA MET A 1 1.51 21.72 -5.69
C MET A 1 1.90 21.28 -7.10
N LYS A 2 3.09 20.68 -7.30
CA LYS A 2 3.56 20.06 -8.55
C LYS A 2 4.35 18.79 -8.27
N GLU A 3 4.48 17.92 -9.28
CA GLU A 3 5.43 16.81 -9.26
C GLU A 3 6.64 17.15 -10.11
N ILE A 4 7.81 16.79 -9.60
CA ILE A 4 9.09 16.91 -10.32
C ILE A 4 9.80 15.56 -10.31
N GLU A 5 10.62 15.32 -11.31
CA GLU A 5 11.45 14.12 -11.40
C GLU A 5 12.92 14.51 -11.49
N LEU A 6 13.74 13.91 -10.65
CA LEU A 6 15.18 14.09 -10.61
C LEU A 6 15.88 12.75 -10.81
N THR A 7 17.05 12.78 -11.41
CA THR A 7 17.88 11.59 -11.58
C THR A 7 19.23 11.79 -10.94
N CYS A 8 19.76 10.73 -10.32
CA CYS A 8 21.13 10.74 -9.81
C CYS A 8 21.75 9.34 -9.90
N LYS A 9 23.08 9.26 -9.85
CA LYS A 9 23.80 7.97 -9.81
C LYS A 9 23.43 7.19 -8.55
N ILE A 10 23.41 5.87 -8.64
CA ILE A 10 23.23 5.01 -7.48
C ILE A 10 24.34 5.26 -6.47
N GLY A 11 23.96 5.38 -5.20
CA GLY A 11 24.89 5.75 -4.12
C GLY A 11 25.08 7.26 -3.90
N ARG A 12 24.53 8.11 -4.80
CA ARG A 12 24.49 9.57 -4.59
C ARG A 12 23.10 9.97 -4.08
N GLU A 13 23.08 10.88 -3.11
CA GLU A 13 21.86 11.53 -2.65
C GLU A 13 21.72 12.91 -3.31
N ILE A 14 20.47 13.30 -3.60
CA ILE A 14 20.14 14.66 -4.02
C ILE A 14 20.24 15.56 -2.79
N SER A 15 21.07 16.58 -2.86
CA SER A 15 21.17 17.56 -1.77
C SER A 15 19.91 18.41 -1.65
N GLU A 16 19.64 18.93 -0.46
CA GLU A 16 18.51 19.84 -0.24
C GLU A 16 18.57 21.09 -1.15
N VAL A 17 19.76 21.58 -1.42
CA VAL A 17 19.97 22.73 -2.31
C VAL A 17 19.58 22.39 -3.75
N GLU A 18 20.01 21.24 -4.27
CA GLU A 18 19.64 20.77 -5.60
C GLU A 18 18.11 20.55 -5.72
N LEU A 19 17.51 19.92 -4.71
CA LEU A 19 16.08 19.66 -4.67
C LEU A 19 15.29 20.98 -4.65
N LYS A 20 15.65 21.93 -3.78
CA LYS A 20 15.01 23.24 -3.71
C LYS A 20 15.16 24.07 -4.98
N ALA A 21 16.33 24.00 -5.63
CA ALA A 21 16.53 24.68 -6.91
C ALA A 21 15.64 24.11 -8.03
N ALA A 22 15.54 22.79 -8.14
CA ALA A 22 14.67 22.13 -9.11
C ALA A 22 13.18 22.42 -8.83
N ALA A 23 12.77 22.36 -7.56
CA ALA A 23 11.42 22.68 -7.13
C ALA A 23 11.07 24.14 -7.43
N ALA A 24 11.93 25.08 -7.13
CA ALA A 24 11.78 26.50 -7.42
C ALA A 24 11.54 26.77 -8.91
N LYS A 25 12.36 26.16 -9.77
CA LYS A 25 12.19 26.23 -11.23
C LYS A 25 10.82 25.71 -11.67
N ALA A 26 10.40 24.56 -11.15
CA ALA A 26 9.14 23.95 -11.51
C ALA A 26 7.91 24.76 -11.01
N LEU A 27 8.01 25.35 -9.82
CA LEU A 27 6.95 26.14 -9.21
C LEU A 27 6.91 27.60 -9.71
N GLY A 28 7.97 28.07 -10.39
CA GLY A 28 8.10 29.47 -10.83
C GLY A 28 8.29 30.44 -9.67
N VAL A 29 9.06 30.04 -8.64
CA VAL A 29 9.32 30.84 -7.44
C VAL A 29 10.82 30.87 -7.11
N SER A 30 11.22 31.70 -6.14
CA SER A 30 12.59 31.67 -5.61
C SER A 30 12.83 30.41 -4.76
N PRO A 31 14.05 29.89 -4.63
CA PRO A 31 14.35 28.75 -3.77
C PRO A 31 13.94 28.95 -2.31
N LYS A 32 13.95 30.18 -1.81
CA LYS A 32 13.52 30.53 -0.45
C LYS A 32 11.98 30.43 -0.26
N SER A 33 11.22 30.47 -1.36
CA SER A 33 9.76 30.37 -1.37
C SER A 33 9.26 28.95 -1.66
N VAL A 34 10.16 27.96 -1.71
CA VAL A 34 9.81 26.55 -1.79
C VAL A 34 9.46 26.05 -0.38
N GLY A 35 8.32 25.40 -0.28
CA GLY A 35 7.81 24.77 0.95
C GLY A 35 8.28 23.31 1.08
N GLU A 36 7.34 22.43 1.41
CA GLU A 36 7.62 21.00 1.56
C GLU A 36 7.99 20.35 0.23
N CYS A 37 9.01 19.46 0.28
CA CYS A 37 9.39 18.58 -0.81
C CYS A 37 9.36 17.14 -0.29
N ARG A 38 8.45 16.31 -0.81
CA ARG A 38 8.25 14.93 -0.36
C ARG A 38 8.60 13.95 -1.46
N LEU A 39 9.49 13.01 -1.18
CA LEU A 39 9.78 11.89 -2.08
C LEU A 39 8.56 10.94 -2.12
N VAL A 40 7.95 10.80 -3.30
CA VAL A 40 6.76 9.93 -3.48
C VAL A 40 7.08 8.65 -4.24
N ARG A 41 8.19 8.62 -4.99
CA ARG A 41 8.60 7.41 -5.70
C ARG A 41 10.11 7.39 -5.94
N ARG A 42 10.71 6.22 -5.73
CA ARG A 42 12.08 5.92 -6.13
C ARG A 42 12.07 4.68 -7.03
N SER A 43 12.69 4.79 -8.19
CA SER A 43 12.82 3.69 -9.15
C SER A 43 14.20 3.71 -9.77
N VAL A 44 14.66 2.56 -10.28
CA VAL A 44 15.90 2.44 -11.03
C VAL A 44 15.58 2.61 -12.51
N ASP A 45 16.38 3.42 -13.20
CA ASP A 45 16.45 3.49 -14.66
C ASP A 45 17.78 2.87 -15.11
N ALA A 46 17.71 1.79 -15.87
CA ALA A 46 18.88 1.05 -16.37
C ALA A 46 18.89 0.92 -17.89
N ARG A 47 18.26 1.86 -18.61
CA ARG A 47 18.19 1.82 -20.09
C ARG A 47 19.52 2.18 -20.75
N THR A 48 20.28 3.06 -20.12
CA THR A 48 21.64 3.45 -20.54
C THR A 48 22.58 3.32 -19.36
N ASP A 49 22.61 4.31 -18.47
CA ASP A 49 23.29 4.25 -17.19
C ASP A 49 22.34 3.80 -16.11
N VAL A 50 22.87 3.15 -15.07
CA VAL A 50 22.05 2.75 -13.92
C VAL A 50 21.91 3.94 -12.98
N LEU A 51 20.73 4.54 -12.97
CA LEU A 51 20.41 5.76 -12.25
C LEU A 51 19.21 5.57 -11.33
N TRP A 52 19.19 6.30 -10.21
CA TRP A 52 17.96 6.56 -9.48
C TRP A 52 17.10 7.56 -10.22
N ARG A 53 15.83 7.26 -10.38
CA ARG A 53 14.77 8.17 -10.78
C ARG A 53 13.89 8.44 -9.57
N LEU A 54 13.92 9.69 -9.11
CA LEU A 54 13.28 10.15 -7.87
C LEU A 54 12.17 11.11 -8.23
N ARG A 55 10.94 10.80 -7.83
CA ARG A 55 9.79 11.67 -8.03
C ARG A 55 9.42 12.32 -6.71
N TYR A 56 9.35 13.64 -6.73
CA TYR A 56 8.99 14.46 -5.57
C TYR A 56 7.69 15.21 -5.84
N GLN A 57 6.84 15.30 -4.82
CA GLN A 57 5.81 16.31 -4.72
C GLN A 57 6.41 17.54 -4.05
N VAL A 58 6.14 18.72 -4.62
CA VAL A 58 6.68 19.99 -4.14
C VAL A 58 5.58 21.04 -4.09
N CYS A 59 5.62 21.91 -3.09
CA CYS A 59 4.68 23.01 -2.92
C CYS A 59 5.41 24.33 -2.61
N LYS A 60 4.68 25.45 -2.70
CA LYS A 60 5.19 26.77 -2.28
C LYS A 60 5.17 26.85 -0.77
N MET A 61 5.99 27.76 -0.22
CA MET A 61 5.95 28.08 1.22
C MET A 61 4.55 28.55 1.60
N GLY A 62 4.05 28.02 2.72
CA GLY A 62 2.67 28.25 3.20
C GLY A 62 1.60 27.31 2.60
N GLU A 63 1.94 26.54 1.56
CA GLU A 63 1.10 25.43 1.11
C GLU A 63 1.53 24.13 1.79
N THR A 64 0.58 23.20 1.98
CA THR A 64 0.85 21.84 2.50
C THR A 64 0.63 20.80 1.43
N LEU A 65 1.45 19.76 1.43
CA LEU A 65 1.22 18.58 0.59
C LEU A 65 0.13 17.73 1.22
N GLU A 66 -0.83 17.28 0.40
CA GLU A 66 -1.83 16.34 0.85
C GLU A 66 -1.18 15.08 1.40
N THR A 67 -1.54 14.72 2.63
CA THR A 67 -1.15 13.45 3.22
C THR A 67 -2.38 12.57 3.24
N TYR A 68 -2.28 11.42 2.57
CA TYR A 68 -3.32 10.42 2.71
C TYR A 68 -3.38 9.95 4.16
N ARG A 69 -4.57 9.96 4.73
CA ARG A 69 -4.82 9.40 6.06
C ARG A 69 -5.96 8.41 5.92
N LEU A 70 -5.77 7.23 6.49
CA LEU A 70 -6.87 6.30 6.65
C LEU A 70 -7.95 6.95 7.53
N ALA A 71 -9.21 6.73 7.16
CA ALA A 71 -10.31 7.07 8.04
C ALA A 71 -10.15 6.27 9.36
N PRO A 72 -10.40 6.89 10.52
CA PRO A 72 -10.37 6.17 11.78
C PRO A 72 -11.46 5.07 11.76
N TYR A 73 -11.18 3.96 12.42
CA TYR A 73 -12.20 2.94 12.63
C TYR A 73 -13.13 3.38 13.76
N GLU A 74 -14.43 3.18 13.54
CA GLU A 74 -15.46 3.44 14.53
C GLU A 74 -15.50 2.31 15.59
N ASP A 75 -15.92 2.63 16.81
CA ASP A 75 -16.30 1.61 17.79
C ASP A 75 -17.63 1.00 17.37
N VAL A 76 -17.58 -0.25 16.94
CA VAL A 76 -18.73 -0.98 16.38
C VAL A 76 -19.26 -2.05 17.32
N HIS A 77 -18.87 -2.03 18.61
CA HIS A 77 -19.26 -3.10 19.56
C HIS A 77 -20.78 -3.33 19.59
N SER A 78 -21.55 -2.26 19.61
CA SER A 78 -23.02 -2.27 19.66
C SER A 78 -23.70 -2.03 18.31
N ALA A 79 -22.93 -1.94 17.22
CA ALA A 79 -23.46 -1.67 15.89
C ALA A 79 -24.12 -2.89 15.24
N PRO A 80 -24.98 -2.70 14.23
CA PRO A 80 -25.54 -3.79 13.44
C PRO A 80 -24.43 -4.65 12.81
N SER A 81 -24.60 -5.97 12.87
CA SER A 81 -23.62 -6.92 12.35
C SER A 81 -23.84 -7.16 10.86
N VAL A 82 -22.73 -7.25 10.11
CA VAL A 82 -22.69 -7.65 8.70
C VAL A 82 -21.82 -8.90 8.56
N ILE A 83 -22.42 -9.98 8.06
CA ILE A 83 -21.69 -11.24 7.85
C ILE A 83 -20.91 -11.17 6.54
N ILE A 84 -19.62 -11.52 6.61
CA ILE A 84 -18.72 -11.65 5.47
C ILE A 84 -18.32 -13.13 5.38
N VAL A 85 -18.51 -13.75 4.24
CA VAL A 85 -18.11 -15.13 4.00
C VAL A 85 -16.76 -15.15 3.30
N GLY A 86 -15.75 -15.66 4.00
CA GLY A 86 -14.37 -15.78 3.55
C GLY A 86 -13.44 -14.68 4.09
N ALA A 87 -12.31 -15.08 4.69
CA ALA A 87 -11.23 -14.21 5.17
C ALA A 87 -10.09 -14.06 4.15
N GLY A 88 -10.41 -14.11 2.87
CA GLY A 88 -9.47 -13.73 1.80
C GLY A 88 -9.36 -12.20 1.68
N PRO A 89 -8.51 -11.67 0.75
CA PRO A 89 -8.27 -10.23 0.61
C PRO A 89 -9.56 -9.41 0.47
N ALA A 90 -10.52 -9.87 -0.33
CA ALA A 90 -11.79 -9.16 -0.51
C ALA A 90 -12.60 -9.07 0.79
N GLY A 91 -12.70 -10.17 1.55
CA GLY A 91 -13.42 -10.20 2.83
C GLY A 91 -12.74 -9.35 3.90
N MET A 92 -11.41 -9.39 3.96
CA MET A 92 -10.63 -8.58 4.91
C MET A 92 -10.79 -7.09 4.64
N PHE A 93 -10.66 -6.64 3.38
CA PHE A 93 -10.87 -5.22 3.03
C PHE A 93 -12.33 -4.80 3.16
N ALA A 94 -13.30 -5.70 2.91
CA ALA A 94 -14.71 -5.43 3.20
C ALA A 94 -14.94 -5.22 4.70
N ALA A 95 -14.30 -6.02 5.56
CA ALA A 95 -14.38 -5.86 7.01
C ALA A 95 -13.81 -4.49 7.45
N LEU A 96 -12.64 -4.11 6.96
CA LEU A 96 -12.05 -2.79 7.24
C LEU A 96 -12.95 -1.65 6.77
N LYS A 97 -13.56 -1.79 5.59
CA LYS A 97 -14.49 -0.78 5.07
C LYS A 97 -15.75 -0.67 5.92
N LEU A 98 -16.30 -1.78 6.38
CA LEU A 98 -17.46 -1.76 7.29
C LEU A 98 -17.15 -1.05 8.60
N LEU A 99 -15.95 -1.22 9.16
CA LEU A 99 -15.50 -0.47 10.35
C LEU A 99 -15.51 1.04 10.11
N THR A 100 -15.07 1.51 8.94
CA THR A 100 -15.12 2.95 8.60
C THR A 100 -16.56 3.46 8.37
N LEU A 101 -17.52 2.57 8.20
CA LEU A 101 -18.95 2.88 8.04
C LEU A 101 -19.73 2.71 9.34
N GLY A 102 -19.08 2.44 10.46
CA GLY A 102 -19.73 2.21 11.75
C GLY A 102 -20.54 0.92 11.82
N LEU A 103 -20.20 -0.09 11.03
CA LEU A 103 -20.86 -1.40 11.00
C LEU A 103 -19.94 -2.49 11.56
N LYS A 104 -20.51 -3.46 12.28
CA LYS A 104 -19.76 -4.56 12.91
C LYS A 104 -19.54 -5.71 11.91
N PRO A 105 -18.33 -5.93 11.38
CA PRO A 105 -18.07 -7.08 10.54
C PRO A 105 -17.99 -8.38 11.36
N VAL A 106 -18.59 -9.45 10.85
CA VAL A 106 -18.44 -10.82 11.36
C VAL A 106 -17.92 -11.66 10.20
N VAL A 107 -16.64 -12.02 10.25
CA VAL A 107 -15.99 -12.78 9.16
C VAL A 107 -16.07 -14.27 9.46
N LEU A 108 -16.62 -15.04 8.55
CA LEU A 108 -16.69 -16.50 8.60
C LEU A 108 -15.66 -17.05 7.61
N GLU A 109 -14.66 -17.79 8.11
CA GLU A 109 -13.65 -18.46 7.28
C GLU A 109 -13.81 -19.97 7.42
N ARG A 110 -13.76 -20.66 6.27
CA ARG A 110 -13.85 -22.12 6.20
C ARG A 110 -12.56 -22.77 6.68
N GLY A 111 -11.43 -22.21 6.29
CA GLY A 111 -10.13 -22.79 6.58
C GLY A 111 -9.59 -22.39 7.94
N ARG A 112 -8.35 -22.77 8.19
CA ARG A 112 -7.68 -22.51 9.46
C ARG A 112 -7.05 -21.12 9.50
N ASP A 113 -6.70 -20.70 10.71
CA ASP A 113 -5.87 -19.52 10.94
C ASP A 113 -4.49 -19.66 10.26
N VAL A 114 -3.80 -18.55 10.09
CA VAL A 114 -2.53 -18.48 9.36
C VAL A 114 -1.45 -19.41 9.92
N HIS A 115 -1.41 -19.65 11.23
CA HIS A 115 -0.40 -20.51 11.86
C HIS A 115 -0.64 -21.98 11.57
N ALA A 116 -1.87 -22.46 11.79
CA ALA A 116 -2.25 -23.84 11.51
C ALA A 116 -2.21 -24.14 10.00
N ARG A 117 -2.67 -23.17 9.17
CA ARG A 117 -2.61 -23.27 7.71
C ARG A 117 -1.19 -23.40 7.17
N LYS A 118 -0.19 -22.74 7.77
CA LYS A 118 1.21 -22.89 7.40
C LYS A 118 1.68 -24.35 7.47
N VAL A 119 1.22 -25.08 8.49
CA VAL A 119 1.54 -26.51 8.64
C VAL A 119 0.86 -27.35 7.55
N ASP A 120 -0.41 -27.05 7.22
CA ASP A 120 -1.13 -27.77 6.18
C ASP A 120 -0.51 -27.51 4.78
N VAL A 121 -0.10 -26.28 4.51
CA VAL A 121 0.64 -25.93 3.27
C VAL A 121 1.99 -26.61 3.19
N ALA A 122 2.74 -26.70 4.29
CA ALA A 122 3.99 -27.43 4.34
C ALA A 122 3.79 -28.92 4.05
N ARG A 123 2.77 -29.55 4.65
CA ARG A 123 2.43 -30.97 4.37
C ARG A 123 2.03 -31.19 2.92
N LEU A 124 1.33 -30.24 2.32
CA LEU A 124 0.99 -30.31 0.90
C LEU A 124 2.24 -30.25 0.02
N SER A 125 3.16 -29.33 0.32
CA SER A 125 4.40 -29.16 -0.45
C SER A 125 5.35 -30.36 -0.32
N ASP A 126 5.52 -30.89 0.90
CA ASP A 126 6.49 -31.92 1.20
C ASP A 126 5.99 -33.34 0.89
N LYS A 127 4.70 -33.60 1.10
CA LYS A 127 4.11 -34.95 1.08
C LYS A 127 2.96 -35.10 0.09
N GLY A 128 2.55 -34.03 -0.61
CA GLY A 128 1.39 -34.05 -1.49
C GLY A 128 0.04 -34.27 -0.76
N ILE A 129 0.00 -34.08 0.59
CA ILE A 129 -1.22 -34.32 1.37
C ILE A 129 -2.05 -33.04 1.41
N VAL A 130 -3.20 -33.07 0.75
CA VAL A 130 -4.15 -31.94 0.70
C VAL A 130 -5.11 -32.00 1.87
N ASN A 131 -5.19 -30.92 2.67
CA ASN A 131 -6.31 -30.70 3.56
C ASN A 131 -7.41 -29.98 2.77
N PRO A 132 -8.62 -30.54 2.60
CA PRO A 132 -9.66 -29.94 1.77
C PRO A 132 -10.17 -28.60 2.29
N ASP A 133 -10.04 -28.32 3.57
CA ASP A 133 -10.51 -27.11 4.22
C ASP A 133 -9.40 -26.09 4.52
N SER A 134 -8.12 -26.48 4.40
CA SER A 134 -6.98 -25.62 4.72
C SER A 134 -5.80 -25.93 3.82
N ASN A 135 -5.53 -25.10 2.82
CA ASN A 135 -4.50 -25.31 1.80
C ASN A 135 -4.11 -23.96 1.14
N TYR A 136 -3.53 -23.96 -0.06
CA TYR A 136 -3.19 -22.73 -0.76
C TYR A 136 -4.38 -21.84 -1.12
N CYS A 137 -5.58 -22.41 -1.27
CA CYS A 137 -6.78 -21.68 -1.68
C CYS A 137 -7.65 -21.28 -0.48
N PHE A 138 -7.71 -22.12 0.54
CA PHE A 138 -8.62 -21.96 1.68
C PHE A 138 -7.85 -21.69 2.98
N GLY A 139 -8.40 -20.79 3.79
CA GLY A 139 -7.87 -20.36 5.06
C GLY A 139 -7.60 -18.86 5.12
N GLU A 140 -7.31 -18.38 6.32
CA GLU A 140 -7.07 -16.98 6.62
C GLU A 140 -6.07 -16.33 5.67
N GLY A 141 -6.44 -15.16 5.12
CA GLY A 141 -5.63 -14.39 4.17
C GLY A 141 -5.73 -14.83 2.71
N GLY A 142 -6.38 -16.00 2.43
CA GLY A 142 -6.57 -16.51 1.07
C GLY A 142 -5.27 -16.96 0.39
N ALA A 143 -5.28 -17.03 -0.95
CA ALA A 143 -4.15 -17.56 -1.75
C ALA A 143 -2.87 -16.71 -1.68
N GLY A 144 -2.97 -15.45 -1.29
CA GLY A 144 -1.83 -14.52 -1.20
C GLY A 144 -1.03 -14.58 0.10
N THR A 145 -1.52 -15.24 1.13
CA THR A 145 -0.95 -15.22 2.50
C THR A 145 0.52 -15.63 2.55
N PHE A 146 0.91 -16.65 1.81
CA PHE A 146 2.27 -17.18 1.78
C PHE A 146 3.02 -16.79 0.50
N SER A 147 2.66 -15.66 -0.11
CA SER A 147 3.37 -15.08 -1.25
C SER A 147 4.64 -14.33 -0.79
N ASP A 148 5.38 -13.79 -1.75
CA ASP A 148 6.56 -12.94 -1.49
C ASP A 148 6.20 -11.49 -1.08
N GLY A 149 4.92 -11.20 -0.83
CA GLY A 149 4.43 -9.92 -0.35
C GLY A 149 4.35 -8.81 -1.40
N LYS A 150 4.56 -9.12 -2.68
CA LYS A 150 4.41 -8.14 -3.75
C LYS A 150 2.94 -7.83 -3.97
N LEU A 151 2.58 -6.56 -3.81
CA LEU A 151 1.28 -6.04 -4.19
C LEU A 151 1.45 -5.08 -5.36
N TYR A 152 0.80 -5.39 -6.48
CA TYR A 152 0.85 -4.57 -7.68
C TYR A 152 -0.54 -4.45 -8.30
N THR A 153 -0.92 -3.23 -8.66
CA THR A 153 -2.13 -2.98 -9.42
C THR A 153 -1.93 -1.84 -10.41
N ARG A 154 -2.61 -1.92 -11.54
CA ARG A 154 -2.76 -0.83 -12.51
C ARG A 154 -4.14 -0.18 -12.45
N SER A 155 -5.02 -0.70 -11.59
CA SER A 155 -6.39 -0.21 -11.48
C SER A 155 -6.42 1.10 -10.71
N THR A 156 -6.80 2.18 -11.39
CA THR A 156 -7.02 3.50 -10.78
C THR A 156 -8.45 3.99 -11.01
N LYS A 157 -9.28 3.17 -11.69
CA LYS A 157 -10.62 3.58 -12.14
C LYS A 157 -11.74 3.29 -11.13
N ARG A 158 -11.51 2.35 -10.21
CA ARG A 158 -12.53 1.88 -9.27
C ARG A 158 -11.94 1.82 -7.87
N GLY A 159 -12.22 2.84 -7.08
CA GLY A 159 -11.74 2.95 -5.71
C GLY A 159 -10.35 3.57 -5.56
N ASP A 160 -10.06 4.02 -4.36
CA ASP A 160 -8.78 4.61 -4.01
C ASP A 160 -7.84 3.51 -3.50
N ILE A 161 -6.85 3.16 -4.32
CA ILE A 161 -5.86 2.14 -3.96
C ILE A 161 -5.08 2.48 -2.69
N ARG A 162 -5.02 3.75 -2.30
CA ARG A 162 -4.35 4.17 -1.06
C ARG A 162 -5.00 3.55 0.17
N GLU A 163 -6.31 3.26 0.15
CA GLU A 163 -6.99 2.53 1.24
C GLU A 163 -6.41 1.11 1.46
N VAL A 164 -5.73 0.55 0.46
CA VAL A 164 -5.14 -0.79 0.52
C VAL A 164 -3.64 -0.76 0.83
N LEU A 165 -2.96 0.35 0.51
CA LEU A 165 -1.50 0.47 0.63
C LEU A 165 -1.05 1.12 1.94
N TYR A 166 -1.95 1.74 2.70
CA TYR A 166 -1.72 2.39 3.99
C TYR A 166 -2.50 1.71 5.10
#